data_b87b232bbcc0b9702d982859dea631a8
#
_entry.id   b87b232bbcc0b9702d982859dea631a8
#
_cell.length_a   1.000
_cell.length_b   1.000
_cell.length_c   1.000
_cell.angle_alpha   90.00
_cell.angle_beta   90.00
_cell.angle_gamma   90.00
#
_symmetry.space_group_name_H-M   'P 1'
#
loop_
_entity.id
_entity.type
_entity.pdbx_description
1 polymer ?
#
loop_
_entity_poly.entity_id
_entity_poly.type
_entity_poly.pdbx_seq_one_letter_code
_entity_poly.pdbx_strand_id
1 'polypeptide(L)'
;MDILDLLHHRRSSKQFGNIAPNTEQLDAILKAALRAPDHGRMKPYHFVVIEKSGMQKFHECLKSAAIEFEMDEKNAAKADKLANQAPMVIGVVAKLDHKSVKVPVWEQIVCAGCATYAMQLAANAQGFDTVWITKKWVESTAIREAFGCAETDKVIGLLMIGSPKDGEEIASARDAEDPTDFVHFIR
;
A
#
# COMPACT_ATOMS: atom_id res chain seq x y z
N MET A 1 6.23 -14.41 -16.70
CA MET A 1 7.13 -13.33 -16.20
C MET A 1 8.05 -13.98 -15.18
N ASP A 2 9.36 -13.89 -15.36
CA ASP A 2 10.32 -14.34 -14.36
C ASP A 2 10.24 -13.40 -13.12
N ILE A 3 10.64 -13.91 -11.95
CA ILE A 3 10.58 -13.13 -10.71
C ILE A 3 11.53 -11.93 -10.75
N LEU A 4 12.69 -12.05 -11.38
CA LEU A 4 13.63 -10.95 -11.56
C LEU A 4 13.08 -9.89 -12.51
N ASP A 5 12.42 -10.31 -13.60
CA ASP A 5 11.73 -9.39 -14.50
C ASP A 5 10.68 -8.57 -13.76
N LEU A 6 9.88 -9.23 -12.90
CA LEU A 6 8.87 -8.54 -12.09
C LEU A 6 9.51 -7.49 -11.18
N LEU A 7 10.58 -7.87 -10.46
CA LEU A 7 11.28 -6.99 -9.53
C LEU A 7 11.91 -5.79 -10.23
N HIS A 8 12.52 -5.98 -11.40
CA HIS A 8 13.20 -4.94 -12.14
C HIS A 8 12.23 -3.99 -12.85
N HIS A 9 11.08 -4.51 -13.33
CA HIS A 9 10.16 -3.74 -14.15
C HIS A 9 8.93 -3.22 -13.38
N ARG A 10 8.73 -3.68 -12.12
CA ARG A 10 7.62 -3.16 -11.31
C ARG A 10 7.73 -1.65 -11.12
N ARG A 11 6.62 -0.96 -11.25
CA ARG A 11 6.52 0.47 -10.97
C ARG A 11 5.18 0.82 -10.37
N SER A 12 5.09 2.03 -9.82
CA SER A 12 3.86 2.60 -9.31
C SER A 12 3.07 3.24 -10.45
N SER A 13 1.87 2.78 -10.71
CA SER A 13 0.92 3.43 -11.61
C SER A 13 -0.04 4.30 -10.81
N LYS A 14 -0.37 5.46 -11.36
CA LYS A 14 -1.38 6.37 -10.80
C LYS A 14 -2.66 6.40 -11.63
N GLN A 15 -2.74 5.59 -12.66
CA GLN A 15 -3.88 5.46 -13.54
C GLN A 15 -4.31 3.99 -13.55
N PHE A 16 -5.60 3.77 -13.38
CA PHE A 16 -6.15 2.43 -13.26
C PHE A 16 -7.36 2.29 -14.17
N GLY A 17 -7.56 1.09 -14.67
CA GLY A 17 -8.84 0.63 -15.19
C GLY A 17 -9.80 0.29 -14.04
N ASN A 18 -10.99 -0.19 -14.40
CA ASN A 18 -12.08 -0.38 -13.43
C ASN A 18 -12.20 -1.81 -12.90
N ILE A 19 -11.26 -2.71 -13.23
CA ILE A 19 -11.30 -4.10 -12.79
C ILE A 19 -10.46 -4.25 -11.53
N ALA A 20 -11.11 -4.67 -10.45
CA ALA A 20 -10.46 -5.06 -9.20
C ALA A 20 -10.07 -6.55 -9.22
N PRO A 21 -9.10 -6.98 -8.38
CA PRO A 21 -8.89 -8.40 -8.12
C PRO A 21 -10.18 -9.09 -7.68
N ASN A 22 -10.46 -10.28 -8.21
CA ASN A 22 -11.51 -11.13 -7.70
C ASN A 22 -11.10 -11.78 -6.36
N THR A 23 -12.00 -12.56 -5.75
CA THR A 23 -11.77 -13.17 -4.43
C THR A 23 -10.53 -14.06 -4.39
N GLU A 24 -10.28 -14.87 -5.43
CA GLU A 24 -9.11 -15.76 -5.48
C GLU A 24 -7.81 -14.97 -5.66
N GLN A 25 -7.84 -13.95 -6.51
CA GLN A 25 -6.71 -13.06 -6.74
C GLN A 25 -6.38 -12.24 -5.49
N LEU A 26 -7.39 -11.72 -4.80
CA LEU A 26 -7.22 -10.99 -3.54
C LEU A 26 -6.64 -11.91 -2.45
N ASP A 27 -7.14 -13.13 -2.32
CA ASP A 27 -6.62 -14.13 -1.38
C ASP A 27 -5.13 -14.41 -1.63
N ALA A 28 -4.73 -14.57 -2.90
CA ALA A 28 -3.32 -14.75 -3.29
C ALA A 28 -2.46 -13.53 -2.91
N ILE A 29 -2.97 -12.31 -3.12
CA ILE A 29 -2.30 -11.07 -2.72
C ILE A 29 -2.11 -11.02 -1.19
N LEU A 30 -3.15 -11.30 -0.44
CA LEU A 30 -3.09 -11.28 1.03
C LEU A 30 -2.18 -12.39 1.58
N LYS A 31 -2.19 -13.59 0.99
CA LYS A 31 -1.28 -14.68 1.35
C LYS A 31 0.19 -14.33 1.10
N ALA A 32 0.49 -13.58 0.06
CA ALA A 32 1.85 -13.09 -0.19
C ALA A 32 2.33 -12.16 0.94
N ALA A 33 1.46 -11.28 1.45
CA ALA A 33 1.78 -10.42 2.60
C ALA A 33 2.19 -11.21 3.85
N LEU A 34 1.55 -12.36 4.09
CA LEU A 34 1.83 -13.24 5.24
C LEU A 34 3.20 -13.93 5.16
N ARG A 35 3.93 -13.76 4.04
CA ARG A 35 5.29 -14.28 3.84
C ARG A 35 6.38 -13.24 4.09
N ALA A 36 6.01 -12.02 4.48
CA ALA A 36 6.97 -10.99 4.87
C ALA A 36 7.91 -11.52 5.97
N PRO A 37 9.21 -11.12 5.96
CA PRO A 37 10.12 -11.41 7.06
C PRO A 37 9.56 -10.88 8.37
N ASP A 38 9.40 -11.76 9.36
CA ASP A 38 8.70 -11.45 10.62
C ASP A 38 9.50 -12.02 11.80
N HIS A 39 10.28 -11.16 12.44
CA HIS A 39 11.04 -11.53 13.62
C HIS A 39 10.08 -11.86 14.78
N GLY A 40 10.25 -13.04 15.32
CA GLY A 40 9.42 -13.52 16.44
C GLY A 40 8.02 -13.98 16.04
N ARG A 41 7.67 -13.98 14.76
CA ARG A 41 6.34 -14.36 14.22
C ARG A 41 5.20 -13.57 14.86
N MET A 42 5.41 -12.27 15.03
CA MET A 42 4.46 -11.35 15.68
C MET A 42 3.26 -11.02 14.80
N LYS A 43 3.41 -11.12 13.46
CA LYS A 43 2.43 -10.68 12.47
C LYS A 43 1.95 -9.25 12.78
N PRO A 44 2.86 -8.27 12.82
CA PRO A 44 2.57 -6.93 13.30
C PRO A 44 1.87 -6.09 12.24
N TYR A 45 0.83 -6.63 11.63
CA TYR A 45 0.07 -5.95 10.59
C TYR A 45 -1.40 -6.37 10.61
N HIS A 46 -2.23 -5.46 10.13
CA HIS A 46 -3.64 -5.67 9.84
C HIS A 46 -3.97 -5.02 8.50
N PHE A 47 -4.76 -5.72 7.67
CA PHE A 47 -5.13 -5.25 6.35
C PHE A 47 -6.63 -4.92 6.31
N VAL A 48 -6.97 -3.74 5.79
CA VAL A 48 -8.34 -3.28 5.62
C VAL A 48 -8.62 -3.18 4.13
N VAL A 49 -9.39 -4.12 3.60
CA VAL A 49 -9.77 -4.13 2.18
C VAL A 49 -10.98 -3.24 1.98
N ILE A 50 -10.86 -2.27 1.11
CA ILE A 50 -11.93 -1.36 0.69
C ILE A 50 -12.33 -1.73 -0.74
N GLU A 51 -13.44 -2.41 -0.85
CA GLU A 51 -14.07 -2.76 -2.11
C GLU A 51 -15.01 -1.64 -2.59
N LYS A 52 -15.60 -1.82 -3.75
CA LYS A 52 -16.51 -0.83 -4.37
C LYS A 52 -17.59 -0.32 -3.42
N SER A 53 -18.18 -1.18 -2.60
CA SER A 53 -19.20 -0.82 -1.61
C SER A 53 -18.69 0.07 -0.47
N GLY A 54 -17.40 -0.01 -0.17
CA GLY A 54 -16.74 0.78 0.88
C GLY A 54 -16.16 2.11 0.41
N MET A 55 -16.10 2.36 -0.92
CA MET A 55 -15.43 3.54 -1.47
C MET A 55 -16.08 4.86 -1.05
N GLN A 56 -17.39 4.90 -0.87
CA GLN A 56 -18.08 6.09 -0.38
C GLN A 56 -17.61 6.46 1.03
N LYS A 57 -17.54 5.51 1.94
CA LYS A 57 -17.05 5.72 3.31
C LYS A 57 -15.57 6.14 3.32
N PHE A 58 -14.77 5.51 2.47
CA PHE A 58 -13.37 5.89 2.31
C PHE A 58 -13.21 7.34 1.83
N HIS A 59 -14.04 7.77 0.86
CA HIS A 59 -14.09 9.14 0.38
C HIS A 59 -14.42 10.13 1.51
N GLU A 60 -15.41 9.82 2.33
CA GLU A 60 -15.78 10.63 3.51
C GLU A 60 -14.60 10.75 4.49
N CYS A 61 -13.87 9.67 4.76
CA CYS A 61 -12.66 9.71 5.58
C CYS A 61 -11.57 10.62 4.98
N LEU A 62 -11.36 10.57 3.66
CA LEU A 62 -10.40 11.44 3.00
C LEU A 62 -10.81 12.93 3.05
N LYS A 63 -12.11 13.24 2.92
CA LYS A 63 -12.61 14.61 3.11
C LYS A 63 -12.42 15.09 4.54
N SER A 64 -12.70 14.26 5.52
CA SER A 64 -12.44 14.57 6.93
C SER A 64 -10.96 14.84 7.19
N ALA A 65 -10.07 14.05 6.58
CA ALA A 65 -8.63 14.26 6.65
C ALA A 65 -8.20 15.62 6.04
N ALA A 66 -8.81 16.02 4.92
CA ALA A 66 -8.52 17.31 4.30
C ALA A 66 -8.90 18.48 5.21
N ILE A 67 -9.99 18.37 5.96
CA ILE A 67 -10.44 19.35 6.95
C ILE A 67 -9.51 19.33 8.18
N GLU A 68 -9.24 18.14 8.74
CA GLU A 68 -8.38 17.95 9.93
C GLU A 68 -6.99 18.57 9.75
N PHE A 69 -6.43 18.46 8.55
CA PHE A 69 -5.10 18.99 8.24
C PHE A 69 -5.10 20.36 7.56
N GLU A 70 -6.24 21.06 7.56
CA GLU A 70 -6.39 22.40 6.96
C GLU A 70 -5.79 22.48 5.53
N MET A 71 -6.09 21.49 4.71
CA MET A 71 -5.54 21.43 3.36
C MET A 71 -6.13 22.52 2.48
N ASP A 72 -5.28 23.14 1.65
CA ASP A 72 -5.74 24.08 0.63
C ASP A 72 -6.68 23.42 -0.39
N GLU A 73 -7.44 24.21 -1.16
CA GLU A 73 -8.40 23.70 -2.15
C GLU A 73 -7.80 22.69 -3.12
N LYS A 74 -6.57 22.91 -3.59
CA LYS A 74 -5.87 22.01 -4.50
C LYS A 74 -5.57 20.66 -3.85
N ASN A 75 -5.20 20.66 -2.58
CA ASN A 75 -4.93 19.43 -1.85
C ASN A 75 -6.22 18.76 -1.39
N ALA A 76 -7.25 19.52 -1.00
CA ALA A 76 -8.58 18.99 -0.68
C ALA A 76 -9.22 18.28 -1.88
N ALA A 77 -9.12 18.85 -3.09
CA ALA A 77 -9.60 18.23 -4.33
C ALA A 77 -8.90 16.86 -4.64
N LYS A 78 -7.74 16.60 -4.04
CA LYS A 78 -7.10 15.26 -4.15
C LYS A 78 -7.86 14.17 -3.42
N ALA A 79 -8.70 14.49 -2.42
CA ALA A 79 -9.55 13.51 -1.77
C ALA A 79 -10.51 12.85 -2.77
N ASP A 80 -11.17 13.66 -3.61
CA ASP A 80 -12.05 13.16 -4.66
C ASP A 80 -11.27 12.29 -5.66
N LYS A 81 -10.08 12.75 -6.05
CA LYS A 81 -9.23 11.99 -6.97
C LYS A 81 -8.82 10.65 -6.36
N LEU A 82 -8.35 10.62 -5.12
CA LEU A 82 -7.91 9.40 -4.46
C LEU A 82 -9.04 8.39 -4.28
N ALA A 83 -10.23 8.85 -3.88
CA ALA A 83 -11.40 8.00 -3.68
C ALA A 83 -11.87 7.31 -4.98
N ASN A 84 -11.62 7.93 -6.14
CA ASN A 84 -12.07 7.45 -7.44
C ASN A 84 -10.91 6.93 -8.32
N GLN A 85 -9.70 6.84 -7.77
CA GLN A 85 -8.51 6.54 -8.56
C GLN A 85 -8.39 5.06 -8.91
N ALA A 86 -8.77 4.17 -8.02
CA ALA A 86 -8.64 2.72 -8.20
C ALA A 86 -9.90 1.99 -7.73
N PRO A 87 -10.24 0.83 -8.31
CA PRO A 87 -11.43 0.06 -7.95
C PRO A 87 -11.30 -0.68 -6.61
N MET A 88 -10.09 -0.82 -6.06
CA MET A 88 -9.82 -1.43 -4.75
C MET A 88 -8.70 -0.70 -4.03
N VAL A 89 -8.80 -0.58 -2.71
CA VAL A 89 -7.75 -0.06 -1.84
C VAL A 89 -7.53 -1.03 -0.67
N ILE A 90 -6.28 -1.30 -0.32
CA ILE A 90 -5.93 -2.03 0.89
C ILE A 90 -5.19 -1.08 1.83
N GLY A 91 -5.83 -0.74 2.96
CA GLY A 91 -5.18 -0.04 4.05
C GLY A 91 -4.27 -0.99 4.82
N VAL A 92 -3.05 -0.56 5.10
CA VAL A 92 -2.08 -1.36 5.86
C VAL A 92 -1.79 -0.69 7.18
N VAL A 93 -2.15 -1.37 8.27
CA VAL A 93 -1.94 -0.93 9.63
C VAL A 93 -0.80 -1.74 10.25
N ALA A 94 0.25 -1.08 10.71
CA ALA A 94 1.23 -1.70 11.59
C ALA A 94 0.67 -1.74 13.01
N LYS A 95 0.53 -2.95 13.55
CA LYS A 95 0.09 -3.24 14.93
C LYS A 95 1.32 -3.25 15.81
N LEU A 96 1.52 -2.19 16.61
CA LEU A 96 2.77 -1.97 17.31
C LEU A 96 2.69 -2.38 18.79
N ASP A 97 3.51 -3.37 19.16
CA ASP A 97 3.75 -3.73 20.55
C ASP A 97 5.01 -3.04 21.09
N HIS A 98 4.82 -1.91 21.78
CA HIS A 98 5.88 -1.14 22.42
C HIS A 98 6.48 -1.82 23.65
N LYS A 99 5.85 -2.89 24.16
CA LYS A 99 6.31 -3.65 25.32
C LYS A 99 7.21 -4.83 24.94
N SER A 100 7.27 -5.14 23.65
CA SER A 100 8.12 -6.23 23.17
C SER A 100 9.60 -5.91 23.40
N VAL A 101 10.24 -6.67 24.27
CA VAL A 101 11.68 -6.54 24.52
C VAL A 101 12.51 -7.17 23.40
N LYS A 102 11.96 -8.18 22.73
CA LYS A 102 12.66 -8.96 21.71
C LYS A 102 12.63 -8.31 20.33
N VAL A 103 11.50 -7.70 19.99
CA VAL A 103 11.26 -7.16 18.65
C VAL A 103 10.95 -5.66 18.76
N PRO A 104 11.90 -4.79 18.49
CA PRO A 104 11.69 -3.35 18.59
C PRO A 104 10.66 -2.85 17.55
N VAL A 105 10.03 -1.73 17.85
CA VAL A 105 8.94 -1.14 17.03
C VAL A 105 9.35 -0.91 15.57
N TRP A 106 10.59 -0.50 15.32
CA TRP A 106 11.06 -0.26 13.95
C TRP A 106 11.07 -1.55 13.10
N GLU A 107 11.41 -2.71 13.69
CA GLU A 107 11.33 -4.00 12.98
C GLU A 107 9.88 -4.38 12.65
N GLN A 108 8.95 -4.09 13.56
CA GLN A 108 7.52 -4.32 13.34
C GLN A 108 7.00 -3.47 12.19
N ILE A 109 7.41 -2.21 12.09
CA ILE A 109 7.07 -1.32 10.97
C ILE A 109 7.68 -1.82 9.66
N VAL A 110 8.95 -2.24 9.68
CA VAL A 110 9.62 -2.80 8.49
C VAL A 110 8.90 -4.06 8.02
N CYS A 111 8.50 -4.95 8.93
CA CYS A 111 7.72 -6.15 8.60
C CYS A 111 6.41 -5.80 7.88
N ALA A 112 5.65 -4.82 8.39
CA ALA A 112 4.42 -4.35 7.74
C ALA A 112 4.70 -3.70 6.37
N GLY A 113 5.83 -3.00 6.22
CA GLY A 113 6.30 -2.47 4.94
C GLY A 113 6.65 -3.58 3.94
N CYS A 114 7.35 -4.62 4.39
CA CYS A 114 7.64 -5.81 3.57
C CYS A 114 6.35 -6.53 3.14
N ALA A 115 5.36 -6.63 4.03
CA ALA A 115 4.06 -7.19 3.70
C ALA A 115 3.33 -6.38 2.62
N THR A 116 3.40 -5.04 2.69
CA THR A 116 2.83 -4.15 1.66
C THR A 116 3.52 -4.36 0.32
N TYR A 117 4.84 -4.44 0.31
CA TYR A 117 5.60 -4.68 -0.91
C TYR A 117 5.32 -6.06 -1.52
N ALA A 118 5.19 -7.10 -0.68
CA ALA A 118 4.79 -8.43 -1.14
C ALA A 118 3.41 -8.44 -1.81
N MET A 119 2.44 -7.67 -1.26
CA MET A 119 1.13 -7.48 -1.90
C MET A 119 1.25 -6.79 -3.26
N GLN A 120 2.10 -5.76 -3.39
CA GLN A 120 2.35 -5.10 -4.67
C GLN A 120 2.88 -6.08 -5.71
N LEU A 121 3.89 -6.87 -5.36
CA LEU A 121 4.48 -7.87 -6.25
C LEU A 121 3.44 -8.91 -6.68
N ALA A 122 2.65 -9.42 -5.72
CA ALA A 122 1.62 -10.42 -6.00
C ALA A 122 0.49 -9.88 -6.89
N ALA A 123 0.11 -8.61 -6.72
CA ALA A 123 -0.85 -7.94 -7.58
C ALA A 123 -0.29 -7.73 -9.00
N ASN A 124 0.94 -7.23 -9.11
CA ASN A 124 1.57 -7.04 -10.42
C ASN A 124 1.82 -8.37 -11.16
N ALA A 125 2.18 -9.45 -10.45
CA ALA A 125 2.32 -10.78 -11.03
C ALA A 125 1.00 -11.31 -11.62
N GLN A 126 -0.13 -10.82 -11.15
CA GLN A 126 -1.47 -11.16 -11.64
C GLN A 126 -1.99 -10.14 -12.68
N GLY A 127 -1.14 -9.21 -13.14
CA GLY A 127 -1.48 -8.23 -14.18
C GLY A 127 -2.21 -6.99 -13.67
N PHE A 128 -2.24 -6.73 -12.35
CA PHE A 128 -2.78 -5.50 -11.79
C PHE A 128 -1.71 -4.44 -11.64
N ASP A 129 -2.11 -3.20 -11.88
CA ASP A 129 -1.33 -2.03 -11.50
C ASP A 129 -1.51 -1.70 -10.01
N THR A 130 -0.48 -1.11 -9.42
CA THR A 130 -0.49 -0.72 -8.01
C THR A 130 0.20 0.61 -7.76
N VAL A 131 -0.23 1.32 -6.71
CA VAL A 131 0.52 2.41 -6.08
C VAL A 131 0.36 2.39 -4.58
N TRP A 132 1.46 2.56 -3.86
CA TRP A 132 1.46 2.72 -2.42
C TRP A 132 1.46 4.22 -2.08
N ILE A 133 0.38 4.67 -1.44
CA ILE A 133 0.16 6.05 -1.01
C ILE A 133 0.36 6.18 0.49
N THR A 134 1.04 7.24 0.87
CA THR A 134 1.31 7.63 2.25
C THR A 134 0.89 9.10 2.47
N LYS A 135 1.66 9.89 3.19
CA LYS A 135 1.43 11.30 3.54
C LYS A 135 0.36 11.46 4.63
N LYS A 136 -0.13 12.68 4.79
CA LYS A 136 -1.10 13.07 5.83
C LYS A 136 -2.40 12.24 5.80
N TRP A 137 -2.81 11.72 4.64
CA TRP A 137 -4.01 10.88 4.53
C TRP A 137 -4.03 9.72 5.53
N VAL A 138 -2.89 9.02 5.68
CA VAL A 138 -2.78 7.84 6.56
C VAL A 138 -2.68 8.19 8.05
N GLU A 139 -2.48 9.46 8.38
CA GLU A 139 -2.34 9.95 9.76
C GLU A 139 -3.66 10.46 10.33
N SER A 140 -4.70 10.65 9.49
CA SER A 140 -5.95 11.25 9.91
C SER A 140 -6.73 10.40 10.89
N THR A 141 -7.41 11.06 11.79
CA THR A 141 -8.29 10.44 12.79
C THR A 141 -9.36 9.58 12.11
N ALA A 142 -10.02 10.10 11.08
CA ALA A 142 -11.09 9.38 10.38
C ALA A 142 -10.60 8.08 9.70
N ILE A 143 -9.41 8.08 9.09
CA ILE A 143 -8.81 6.86 8.50
C ILE A 143 -8.41 5.88 9.61
N ARG A 144 -7.79 6.35 10.68
CA ARG A 144 -7.36 5.51 11.80
C ARG A 144 -8.56 4.81 12.46
N GLU A 145 -9.65 5.54 12.70
CA GLU A 145 -10.89 4.99 13.26
C GLU A 145 -11.54 3.98 12.31
N ALA A 146 -11.67 4.32 11.03
CA ALA A 146 -12.24 3.42 10.02
C ALA A 146 -11.43 2.11 9.87
N PHE A 147 -10.11 2.15 10.14
CA PHE A 147 -9.22 1.00 10.06
C PHE A 147 -9.07 0.25 11.40
N GLY A 148 -9.75 0.67 12.44
CA GLY A 148 -9.70 0.03 13.76
C GLY A 148 -8.32 0.12 14.42
N CYS A 149 -7.64 1.25 14.23
CA CYS A 149 -6.33 1.50 14.83
C CYS A 149 -6.45 1.73 16.33
N ALA A 150 -5.62 1.05 17.11
CA ALA A 150 -5.34 1.46 18.49
C ALA A 150 -4.47 2.73 18.50
N GLU A 151 -4.33 3.36 19.66
CA GLU A 151 -3.53 4.58 19.82
C GLU A 151 -2.08 4.39 19.33
N THR A 152 -1.48 3.26 19.65
CA THR A 152 -0.10 2.92 19.28
C THR A 152 0.09 2.47 17.85
N ASP A 153 -0.98 2.06 17.15
CA ASP A 153 -0.90 1.55 15.78
C ASP A 153 -0.55 2.67 14.79
N LYS A 154 0.02 2.27 13.67
CA LYS A 154 0.38 3.20 12.60
C LYS A 154 -0.15 2.71 11.26
N VAL A 155 -0.95 3.53 10.58
CA VAL A 155 -1.29 3.26 9.17
C VAL A 155 -0.06 3.59 8.33
N ILE A 156 0.55 2.58 7.71
CA ILE A 156 1.79 2.76 6.95
C ILE A 156 1.53 3.03 5.48
N GLY A 157 0.30 2.85 5.01
CA GLY A 157 -0.04 3.18 3.64
C GLY A 157 -1.40 2.69 3.20
N LEU A 158 -1.77 3.19 2.04
CA LEU A 158 -2.92 2.79 1.23
C LEU A 158 -2.38 2.19 -0.06
N LEU A 159 -2.57 0.91 -0.27
CA LEU A 159 -2.20 0.23 -1.51
C LEU A 159 -3.41 0.25 -2.44
N MET A 160 -3.33 1.05 -3.49
CA MET A 160 -4.33 1.09 -4.54
C MET A 160 -4.05 0.02 -5.59
N ILE A 161 -5.11 -0.66 -6.04
CA ILE A 161 -5.00 -1.80 -6.97
C ILE A 161 -6.12 -1.69 -8.00
N GLY A 162 -5.77 -1.90 -9.26
CA GLY A 162 -6.73 -1.99 -10.36
C GLY A 162 -6.08 -2.55 -11.62
N SER A 163 -6.89 -2.93 -12.61
CA SER A 163 -6.36 -3.30 -13.92
C SER A 163 -5.57 -2.14 -14.52
N PRO A 164 -4.63 -2.40 -15.45
CA PRO A 164 -4.05 -1.35 -16.28
C PRO A 164 -5.16 -0.55 -16.98
N LYS A 165 -4.90 0.72 -17.20
CA LYS A 165 -5.83 1.56 -17.96
C LYS A 165 -5.68 1.28 -19.44
N ASP A 166 -6.79 1.05 -20.13
CA ASP A 166 -6.80 0.80 -21.57
C ASP A 166 -6.14 1.96 -22.35
N GLY A 167 -5.28 1.61 -23.31
CA GLY A 167 -4.59 2.58 -24.18
C GLY A 167 -3.37 3.26 -23.56
N GLU A 168 -3.00 2.94 -22.32
CA GLU A 168 -1.68 3.30 -21.82
C GLU A 168 -0.65 2.28 -22.31
N GLU A 169 0.33 2.77 -23.08
CA GLU A 169 1.56 2.01 -23.30
C GLU A 169 2.11 1.66 -21.93
N ILE A 170 2.48 0.39 -21.73
CA ILE A 170 3.32 -0.02 -20.61
C ILE A 170 4.53 0.90 -20.71
N ALA A 171 4.53 1.99 -19.94
CA ALA A 171 5.59 2.97 -20.01
C ALA A 171 6.90 2.22 -19.95
N SER A 172 7.78 2.47 -20.91
CA SER A 172 9.03 1.73 -21.12
C SER A 172 9.70 1.39 -19.82
N ALA A 173 10.19 0.16 -19.71
CA ALA A 173 11.04 -0.23 -18.60
C ALA A 173 12.07 0.89 -18.38
N ARG A 174 12.18 1.39 -17.16
CA ARG A 174 13.34 2.22 -16.83
C ARG A 174 14.57 1.35 -17.02
N ASP A 175 15.60 1.91 -17.64
CA ASP A 175 16.90 1.25 -17.66
C ASP A 175 17.26 0.84 -16.24
N ALA A 176 17.80 -0.36 -16.08
CA ALA A 176 18.24 -0.84 -14.77
C ALA A 176 19.25 0.19 -14.22
N GLU A 177 18.95 0.73 -13.03
CA GLU A 177 19.86 1.65 -12.35
C GLU A 177 21.12 0.88 -11.93
N ASP A 178 22.29 1.50 -12.12
CA ASP A 178 23.56 0.92 -11.63
C ASP A 178 23.57 0.99 -10.10
N PRO A 179 23.75 -0.16 -9.40
CA PRO A 179 23.77 -0.18 -7.94
C PRO A 179 25.07 0.36 -7.33
N THR A 180 26.06 0.74 -8.12
CA THR A 180 27.43 1.07 -7.66
C THR A 180 27.44 2.14 -6.56
N ASP A 181 26.59 3.17 -6.67
CA ASP A 181 26.51 4.26 -5.68
C ASP A 181 25.86 3.82 -4.35
N PHE A 182 25.24 2.65 -4.30
CA PHE A 182 24.51 2.12 -3.14
C PHE A 182 25.23 0.94 -2.48
N VAL A 183 26.40 0.54 -2.98
CA VAL A 183 27.11 -0.66 -2.53
C VAL A 183 28.50 -0.31 -2.05
N HIS A 184 28.85 -0.79 -0.86
CA HIS A 184 30.22 -0.75 -0.33
C HIS A 184 30.72 -2.18 -0.09
N PHE A 185 31.91 -2.49 -0.62
CA PHE A 185 32.54 -3.80 -0.46
C PHE A 185 33.58 -3.77 0.64
N ILE A 186 33.45 -4.63 1.64
CA ILE A 186 34.50 -4.93 2.61
C ILE A 186 35.27 -6.15 2.08
N ARG A 187 36.55 -5.96 1.78
CA ARG A 187 37.44 -7.00 1.24
C ARG A 187 38.60 -7.25 2.16
#